data_f6caa425987114101e9211fe6b92fb6f
#
_entry.id   f6caa425987114101e9211fe6b92fb6f
#
_cell.length_a   1.000
_cell.length_b   1.000
_cell.length_c   1.000
_cell.angle_alpha   90.00
_cell.angle_beta   90.00
_cell.angle_gamma   90.00
#
_symmetry.space_group_name_H-M   'P 1'
#
loop_
_entity.id
_entity.type
_entity.pdbx_description
1 polymer ?
#
loop_
_entity_poly.entity_id
_entity_poly.type
_entity_poly.pdbx_seq_one_letter_code
_entity_poly.pdbx_strand_id
1 'polypeptide(L)'
;MRIPLGTVLWEETAFRGVLQAALGRVMPGGPAVAVTSCIFGLWHIGPTAAALRINGLAGGPGKMLAGVSAGVAATAAGGVLLSWLRTRSGSLVAPILLHVATNSMGALAAWVITRPER
;
A
#
# COMPACT_ATOMS: atom_id res chain seq x y z
N MET A 1 -10.59 14.73 6.43
CA MET A 1 -10.46 13.59 5.49
C MET A 1 -9.63 14.06 4.30
N ARG A 2 -8.31 14.00 4.38
CA ARG A 2 -7.45 14.34 3.23
C ARG A 2 -7.49 13.16 2.27
N ILE A 3 -7.92 13.46 1.08
CA ILE A 3 -8.35 12.54 0.02
C ILE A 3 -7.21 11.58 -0.34
N PRO A 4 -7.45 10.26 -0.37
CA PRO A 4 -6.46 9.26 -0.76
C PRO A 4 -5.90 9.44 -2.18
N LEU A 5 -6.54 10.26 -3.02
CA LEU A 5 -6.14 10.46 -4.41
C LEU A 5 -4.74 11.05 -4.56
N GLY A 6 -4.40 12.08 -3.79
CA GLY A 6 -3.08 12.72 -3.89
C GLY A 6 -1.95 11.77 -3.46
N THR A 7 -2.16 11.02 -2.38
CA THR A 7 -1.21 10.04 -1.89
C THR A 7 -1.06 8.88 -2.88
N VAL A 8 -2.17 8.35 -3.40
CA VAL A 8 -2.14 7.25 -4.38
C VAL A 8 -1.45 7.67 -5.67
N LEU A 9 -1.75 8.86 -6.20
CA LEU A 9 -1.08 9.36 -7.41
C LEU A 9 0.42 9.49 -7.22
N TRP A 10 0.85 10.03 -6.08
CA TRP A 10 2.26 10.13 -5.73
C TRP A 10 2.91 8.75 -5.62
N GLU A 11 2.31 7.84 -4.86
CA GLU A 11 2.85 6.50 -4.63
C GLU A 11 2.93 5.68 -5.93
N GLU A 12 1.87 5.65 -6.73
CA GLU A 12 1.89 4.92 -7.99
C GLU A 12 2.89 5.50 -8.99
N THR A 13 3.02 6.81 -9.04
CA THR A 13 4.03 7.46 -9.89
C THR A 13 5.44 7.13 -9.41
N ALA A 14 5.72 7.21 -8.11
CA ALA A 14 7.04 6.94 -7.56
C ALA A 14 7.42 5.45 -7.69
N PHE A 15 6.52 4.54 -7.29
CA PHE A 15 6.84 3.11 -7.24
C PHE A 15 6.71 2.42 -8.59
N ARG A 16 5.61 2.60 -9.31
CA ARG A 16 5.33 1.91 -10.58
C ARG A 16 5.76 2.71 -11.80
N GLY A 17 5.71 4.04 -11.70
CA GLY A 17 6.16 4.91 -12.78
C GLY A 17 7.68 5.05 -12.84
N VAL A 18 8.34 5.26 -11.71
CA VAL A 18 9.79 5.58 -11.67
C VAL A 18 10.61 4.38 -11.18
N LEU A 19 10.39 3.91 -9.96
CA LEU A 19 11.25 2.88 -9.34
C LEU A 19 11.20 1.56 -10.11
N GLN A 20 10.03 1.03 -10.39
CA GLN A 20 9.88 -0.23 -11.13
C GLN A 20 10.45 -0.12 -12.54
N ALA A 21 10.23 1.00 -13.21
CA ALA A 21 10.79 1.24 -14.56
C ALA A 21 12.33 1.33 -14.53
N ALA A 22 12.90 2.00 -13.53
CA ALA A 22 14.36 2.10 -13.37
C ALA A 22 14.98 0.73 -13.09
N LEU A 23 14.41 -0.04 -12.16
CA LEU A 23 14.86 -1.39 -11.83
C LEU A 23 14.74 -2.35 -13.02
N GLY A 24 13.69 -2.22 -13.81
CA GLY A 24 13.50 -3.01 -15.03
C GLY A 24 14.54 -2.80 -16.13
N ARG A 25 15.37 -1.74 -16.01
CA ARG A 25 16.51 -1.49 -16.91
C ARG A 25 17.77 -2.25 -16.51
N VAL A 26 17.87 -2.65 -15.23
CA VAL A 26 19.09 -3.26 -14.68
C VAL A 26 18.88 -4.69 -14.19
N MET A 27 17.63 -5.13 -14.09
CA MET A 27 17.28 -6.49 -13.67
C MET A 27 16.03 -7.01 -14.40
N PRO A 28 15.81 -8.35 -14.46
CA PRO A 28 14.60 -8.93 -15.03
C PRO A 28 13.32 -8.44 -14.35
N GLY A 29 12.19 -8.46 -15.06
CA GLY A 29 10.92 -7.92 -14.60
C GLY A 29 10.40 -8.52 -13.28
N GLY A 30 10.54 -9.83 -13.08
CA GLY A 30 10.14 -10.47 -11.81
C GLY A 30 10.88 -9.92 -10.59
N PRO A 31 12.22 -9.94 -10.56
CA PRO A 31 13.01 -9.28 -9.51
C PRO A 31 12.71 -7.79 -9.35
N ALA A 32 12.51 -7.04 -10.43
CA ALA A 32 12.15 -5.62 -10.35
C ALA A 32 10.81 -5.41 -9.62
N VAL A 33 9.81 -6.24 -9.92
CA VAL A 33 8.51 -6.24 -9.22
C VAL A 33 8.70 -6.60 -7.75
N ALA A 34 9.47 -7.64 -7.44
CA ALA A 34 9.71 -8.07 -6.06
C ALA A 34 10.37 -6.96 -5.22
N VAL A 35 11.46 -6.36 -5.73
CA VAL A 35 12.16 -5.28 -5.03
C VAL A 35 11.26 -4.06 -4.85
N THR A 36 10.56 -3.62 -5.90
CA THR A 36 9.62 -2.50 -5.80
C THR A 36 8.55 -2.74 -4.76
N SER A 37 7.99 -3.95 -4.72
CA SER A 37 6.92 -4.32 -3.78
C SER A 37 7.42 -4.43 -2.33
N CYS A 38 8.63 -4.94 -2.12
CA CYS A 38 9.26 -4.95 -0.79
C CYS A 38 9.48 -3.53 -0.28
N ILE A 39 10.02 -2.63 -1.10
CA ILE A 39 10.23 -1.23 -0.72
C ILE A 39 8.89 -0.56 -0.44
N PHE A 40 7.86 -0.83 -1.23
CA PHE A 40 6.51 -0.33 -1.00
C PHE A 40 5.92 -0.80 0.34
N GLY A 41 6.12 -2.07 0.69
CA GLY A 41 5.73 -2.59 2.01
C GLY A 41 6.48 -1.89 3.15
N LEU A 42 7.81 -1.75 3.03
CA LEU A 42 8.63 -1.06 4.04
C LEU A 42 8.26 0.42 4.19
N TRP A 43 7.88 1.10 3.10
CA TRP A 43 7.35 2.45 3.12
C TRP A 43 6.13 2.59 4.05
N HIS A 44 5.36 1.52 4.22
CA HIS A 44 4.15 1.50 5.04
C HIS A 44 4.38 1.21 6.54
N ILE A 45 5.63 1.05 6.99
CA ILE A 45 5.93 0.85 8.43
C ILE A 45 5.37 2.00 9.27
N GLY A 46 5.69 3.24 8.91
CA GLY A 46 5.22 4.43 9.61
C GLY A 46 3.69 4.58 9.62
N PRO A 47 3.04 4.59 8.44
CA PRO A 47 1.57 4.64 8.36
C PRO A 47 0.88 3.51 9.12
N THR A 48 1.38 2.27 9.05
CA THR A 48 0.80 1.14 9.78
C THR A 48 0.94 1.31 11.29
N ALA A 49 2.11 1.69 11.76
CA ALA A 49 2.34 1.93 13.19
C ALA A 49 1.45 3.07 13.72
N ALA A 50 1.28 4.14 12.95
CA ALA A 50 0.38 5.23 13.28
C ALA A 50 -1.08 4.78 13.36
N ALA A 51 -1.54 3.99 12.37
CA ALA A 51 -2.89 3.45 12.34
C ALA A 51 -3.17 2.55 13.55
N LEU A 52 -2.23 1.68 13.93
CA LEU A 52 -2.36 0.81 15.12
C LEU A 52 -2.50 1.63 16.41
N ARG A 53 -1.73 2.71 16.54
CA ARG A 53 -1.83 3.59 17.72
C ARG A 53 -3.16 4.32 17.78
N ILE A 54 -3.60 4.92 16.67
CA ILE A 54 -4.86 5.68 16.58
C ILE A 54 -6.07 4.79 16.89
N ASN A 55 -6.03 3.53 16.45
CA ASN A 55 -7.12 2.58 16.69
C ASN A 55 -7.00 1.79 18.01
N GLY A 56 -6.06 2.14 18.89
CA GLY A 56 -5.88 1.47 20.18
C GLY A 56 -5.38 0.01 20.09
N LEU A 57 -4.82 -0.38 18.95
CA LEU A 57 -4.35 -1.75 18.69
C LEU A 57 -2.85 -1.96 18.96
N ALA A 58 -2.17 -0.92 19.44
CA ALA A 58 -0.73 -0.94 19.68
C ALA A 58 -0.29 -1.95 20.75
N GLY A 59 -1.05 -2.08 21.85
CA GLY A 59 -1.04 -3.16 22.85
C GLY A 59 0.29 -3.65 23.41
N GLY A 60 1.36 -2.89 23.32
CA GLY A 60 2.72 -3.26 23.77
C GLY A 60 3.65 -3.66 22.62
N PRO A 61 4.98 -3.80 22.90
CA PRO A 61 6.00 -3.97 21.84
C PRO A 61 5.78 -5.17 20.92
N GLY A 62 5.40 -6.31 21.48
CA GLY A 62 5.17 -7.54 20.71
C GLY A 62 3.97 -7.44 19.77
N LYS A 63 2.85 -6.88 20.23
CA LYS A 63 1.65 -6.66 19.42
C LYS A 63 1.91 -5.61 18.35
N MET A 64 2.62 -4.55 18.67
CA MET A 64 3.03 -3.53 17.73
C MET A 64 3.88 -4.13 16.62
N LEU A 65 4.90 -4.90 16.96
CA LEU A 65 5.77 -5.56 15.97
C LEU A 65 4.97 -6.51 15.06
N ALA A 66 4.12 -7.34 15.63
CA ALA A 66 3.28 -8.26 14.87
C ALA A 66 2.34 -7.50 13.92
N GLY A 67 1.67 -6.45 14.40
CA GLY A 67 0.75 -5.64 13.60
C GLY A 67 1.46 -4.90 12.46
N VAL A 68 2.62 -4.30 12.73
CA VAL A 68 3.43 -3.64 11.70
C VAL A 68 3.93 -4.65 10.68
N SER A 69 4.44 -5.81 11.11
CA SER A 69 4.91 -6.85 10.19
C SER A 69 3.79 -7.37 9.30
N ALA A 70 2.60 -7.61 9.85
CA ALA A 70 1.43 -8.00 9.08
C ALA A 70 1.02 -6.92 8.06
N GLY A 71 1.02 -5.65 8.45
CA GLY A 71 0.71 -4.53 7.57
C GLY A 71 1.72 -4.37 6.44
N VAL A 72 3.01 -4.50 6.73
CA VAL A 72 4.10 -4.49 5.73
C VAL A 72 3.94 -5.65 4.75
N ALA A 73 3.67 -6.86 5.24
CA ALA A 73 3.46 -8.03 4.38
C ALA A 73 2.24 -7.86 3.47
N ALA A 74 1.12 -7.38 4.02
CA ALA A 74 -0.10 -7.12 3.25
C ALA A 74 0.11 -6.04 2.17
N THR A 75 0.79 -4.94 2.52
CA THR A 75 1.11 -3.87 1.57
C THR A 75 2.12 -4.31 0.50
N ALA A 76 3.10 -5.12 0.86
CA ALA A 76 4.03 -5.70 -0.13
C ALA A 76 3.28 -6.63 -1.11
N ALA A 77 2.38 -7.48 -0.61
CA ALA A 77 1.53 -8.33 -1.47
C ALA A 77 0.63 -7.48 -2.39
N GLY A 78 0.00 -6.44 -1.86
CA GLY A 78 -0.72 -5.45 -2.66
C GLY A 78 0.18 -4.79 -3.70
N GLY A 79 1.41 -4.47 -3.33
CA GLY A 79 2.46 -3.96 -4.21
C GLY A 79 2.75 -4.86 -5.40
N VAL A 80 2.84 -6.18 -5.17
CA VAL A 80 3.00 -7.17 -6.27
C VAL A 80 1.81 -7.11 -7.23
N LEU A 81 0.58 -7.07 -6.70
CA LEU A 81 -0.62 -6.98 -7.52
C LEU A 81 -0.65 -5.70 -8.36
N LEU A 82 -0.36 -4.55 -7.75
CA LEU A 82 -0.32 -3.26 -8.45
C LEU A 82 0.77 -3.23 -9.52
N SER A 83 1.95 -3.79 -9.21
CA SER A 83 3.07 -3.89 -10.15
C SER A 83 2.77 -4.85 -11.31
N TRP A 84 2.11 -5.97 -11.03
CA TRP A 84 1.62 -6.89 -12.05
C TRP A 84 0.60 -6.20 -12.96
N LEU A 85 -0.35 -5.48 -12.38
CA LEU A 85 -1.36 -4.75 -13.15
C LEU A 85 -0.74 -3.65 -14.02
N ARG A 86 0.28 -2.95 -13.49
CA ARG A 86 1.07 -1.97 -14.26
C ARG A 86 1.75 -2.63 -15.47
N THR A 87 2.37 -3.77 -15.27
CA THR A 87 3.07 -4.50 -16.34
C THR A 87 2.07 -5.04 -17.36
N ARG A 88 0.97 -5.59 -16.90
CA ARG A 88 -0.06 -6.20 -17.76
C ARG A 88 -0.82 -5.18 -18.61
N SER A 89 -1.14 -4.02 -18.04
CA SER A 89 -1.90 -2.97 -18.73
C SER A 89 -1.04 -2.01 -19.56
N GLY A 90 0.26 -1.93 -19.27
CA GLY A 90 1.15 -0.93 -19.85
C GLY A 90 0.85 0.51 -19.39
N SER A 91 -0.04 0.70 -18.39
CA SER A 91 -0.55 1.99 -17.96
C SER A 91 -0.49 2.14 -16.43
N LEU A 92 -0.31 3.35 -15.93
CA LEU A 92 -0.46 3.69 -14.51
C LEU A 92 -1.92 3.83 -14.09
N VAL A 93 -2.84 4.03 -15.01
CA VAL A 93 -4.26 4.23 -14.70
C VAL A 93 -4.85 3.02 -13.99
N ALA A 94 -4.56 1.81 -14.45
CA ALA A 94 -5.09 0.59 -13.86
C ALA A 94 -4.66 0.38 -12.39
N PRO A 95 -3.37 0.43 -12.02
CA PRO A 95 -2.98 0.34 -10.61
C PRO A 95 -3.47 1.53 -9.78
N ILE A 96 -3.53 2.75 -10.32
CA ILE A 96 -4.10 3.90 -9.62
C ILE A 96 -5.57 3.64 -9.25
N LEU A 97 -6.39 3.19 -10.19
CA LEU A 97 -7.80 2.92 -9.94
C LEU A 97 -8.00 1.82 -8.88
N LEU A 98 -7.25 0.74 -8.96
CA LEU A 98 -7.31 -0.33 -7.97
C LEU A 98 -6.86 0.16 -6.59
N HIS A 99 -5.78 0.93 -6.51
CA HIS A 99 -5.26 1.45 -5.25
C HIS A 99 -6.25 2.45 -4.61
N VAL A 100 -6.84 3.34 -5.38
CA VAL A 100 -7.91 4.24 -4.91
C VAL A 100 -9.11 3.44 -4.42
N ALA A 101 -9.54 2.42 -5.14
CA ALA A 101 -10.68 1.58 -4.75
C ALA A 101 -10.41 0.87 -3.42
N THR A 102 -9.24 0.25 -3.24
CA THR A 102 -8.88 -0.45 -1.99
C THR A 102 -8.81 0.50 -0.79
N ASN A 103 -8.21 1.67 -0.96
CA ASN A 103 -8.13 2.67 0.11
C ASN A 103 -9.52 3.23 0.46
N SER A 104 -10.36 3.46 -0.53
CA SER A 104 -11.73 3.95 -0.32
C SER A 104 -12.61 2.91 0.38
N MET A 105 -12.48 1.64 0.02
CA MET A 105 -13.20 0.54 0.69
C MET A 105 -12.76 0.38 2.14
N GLY A 106 -11.46 0.49 2.43
CA GLY A 106 -10.95 0.47 3.79
C GLY A 106 -11.49 1.62 4.64
N ALA A 107 -11.54 2.83 4.09
CA ALA A 107 -12.12 3.98 4.76
C ALA A 107 -13.64 3.85 5.00
N LEU A 108 -14.36 3.30 4.02
CA LEU A 108 -15.80 3.04 4.15
C LEU A 108 -16.08 1.98 5.20
N ALA A 109 -15.34 0.88 5.21
CA ALA A 109 -15.48 -0.18 6.20
C ALA A 109 -15.22 0.35 7.62
N ALA A 110 -14.16 1.14 7.82
CA ALA A 110 -13.86 1.77 9.10
C ALA A 110 -15.01 2.68 9.55
N TRP A 111 -15.56 3.49 8.65
CA TRP A 111 -16.67 4.39 8.97
C TRP A 111 -17.96 3.63 9.33
N VAL A 112 -18.28 2.53 8.64
CA VAL A 112 -19.45 1.70 8.95
C VAL A 112 -19.33 1.06 10.35
N ILE A 113 -18.12 0.54 10.68
CA ILE A 113 -17.88 -0.16 11.95
C ILE A 113 -17.87 0.83 13.13
N THR A 114 -17.42 2.07 12.92
CA THR A 114 -17.30 3.08 13.98
C THR A 114 -18.54 3.95 14.15
N ARG A 115 -19.62 3.70 13.40
CA ARG A 115 -20.88 4.43 13.59
C ARG A 115 -21.46 4.14 14.97
N PRO A 116 -21.74 5.16 15.80
CA PRO A 116 -22.52 4.94 17.02
C PRO A 116 -23.93 4.47 16.61
N GLU A 117 -24.36 3.38 17.23
CA GLU A 117 -25.77 2.98 17.12
C GLU A 117 -26.65 4.15 17.64
N ARG A 118 -27.53 4.63 16.80
CA ARG A 118 -28.54 5.64 17.16
C ARG A 118 -29.76 4.95 17.72
#